data_4a355cb0f2379caee9cc16db8b9a2987
#
_entry.id   4a355cb0f2379caee9cc16db8b9a2987
#
_cell.length_a   1.000
_cell.length_b   1.000
_cell.length_c   1.000
_cell.angle_alpha   90.00
_cell.angle_beta   90.00
_cell.angle_gamma   90.00
#
_symmetry.space_group_name_H-M   'P 1'
#
loop_
_entity.id
_entity.type
_entity.pdbx_description
1 polymer ?
#
loop_
_entity_poly.entity_id
_entity_poly.type
_entity_poly.pdbx_seq_one_letter_code
_entity_poly.pdbx_strand_id
1 'polypeptide(L)'
;MSLTHVFFDIGGVLGTNGWDNEQRTRALEKFGVEDEDFEHRHQQVVSEFETGAMSLEEYLDVTVFYTPRMFSREDFELYMLSLSEPNPYSIAVAKHLAATGRVRLMTMNNESAVLNVYRIEHFGLKEIFPTFLSSCWLGVRKPQRAFFERGLGIAQADPGSSLFIDDRDQNLAPAAALGMHTIRFTDAESLAQRLAEYGLL
;
A
#
# COMPACT_ATOMS: atom_id res chain seq x y z
N MET A 1 -3.44 -22.72 -16.64
CA MET A 1 -2.04 -22.21 -16.57
C MET A 1 -1.67 -22.14 -15.10
N SER A 2 -0.41 -22.37 -14.76
CA SER A 2 0.05 -22.33 -13.36
C SER A 2 0.44 -20.89 -13.01
N LEU A 3 0.00 -20.38 -11.87
CA LEU A 3 0.44 -19.10 -11.34
C LEU A 3 1.92 -19.19 -10.94
N THR A 4 2.68 -18.13 -11.23
CA THR A 4 4.11 -18.02 -10.93
C THR A 4 4.43 -16.84 -10.02
N HIS A 5 3.57 -15.81 -10.02
CA HIS A 5 3.75 -14.60 -9.24
C HIS A 5 2.46 -14.23 -8.49
N VAL A 6 2.59 -13.81 -7.25
CA VAL A 6 1.49 -13.25 -6.45
C VAL A 6 1.92 -11.91 -5.89
N PHE A 7 1.11 -10.88 -6.17
CA PHE A 7 1.34 -9.51 -5.75
C PHE A 7 0.31 -9.13 -4.70
N PHE A 8 0.77 -8.61 -3.57
CA PHE A 8 -0.08 -8.15 -2.47
C PHE A 8 -0.09 -6.64 -2.39
N ASP A 9 -1.25 -6.03 -2.22
CA ASP A 9 -1.31 -4.68 -1.64
C ASP A 9 -0.89 -4.74 -0.17
N ILE A 10 -0.45 -3.60 0.38
CA ILE A 10 -0.11 -3.45 1.79
C ILE A 10 -1.28 -2.81 2.54
N GLY A 11 -1.74 -1.64 2.08
CA GLY A 11 -2.83 -0.91 2.70
C GLY A 11 -4.16 -1.62 2.54
N GLY A 12 -4.91 -1.82 3.64
CA GLY A 12 -6.18 -2.55 3.62
C GLY A 12 -6.05 -4.06 3.48
N VAL A 13 -4.85 -4.61 3.22
CA VAL A 13 -4.59 -6.05 3.08
C VAL A 13 -3.64 -6.57 4.18
N LEU A 14 -2.39 -6.12 4.18
CA LEU A 14 -1.37 -6.55 5.16
C LEU A 14 -1.33 -5.66 6.41
N GLY A 15 -2.05 -4.56 6.41
CA GLY A 15 -2.20 -3.63 7.52
C GLY A 15 -3.29 -2.60 7.23
N THR A 16 -3.43 -1.62 8.12
CA THR A 16 -4.34 -0.49 7.93
C THR A 16 -4.06 0.23 6.61
N ASN A 17 -5.04 0.93 6.07
CA ASN A 17 -4.79 1.87 4.97
C ASN A 17 -3.77 2.93 5.43
N GLY A 18 -2.83 3.30 4.56
CA GLY A 18 -1.81 4.29 4.88
C GLY A 18 -2.34 5.70 4.67
N TRP A 19 -2.27 6.53 5.71
CA TRP A 19 -2.63 7.94 5.69
C TRP A 19 -3.98 8.23 4.99
N ASP A 20 -4.97 7.37 5.23
CA ASP A 20 -6.32 7.51 4.71
C ASP A 20 -7.10 8.63 5.44
N ASN A 21 -8.33 8.85 5.02
CA ASN A 21 -9.17 9.90 5.60
C ASN A 21 -9.37 9.74 7.11
N GLU A 22 -9.56 8.50 7.61
CA GLU A 22 -9.73 8.24 9.03
C GLU A 22 -8.46 8.59 9.82
N GLN A 23 -7.29 8.17 9.34
CA GLN A 23 -6.01 8.47 9.98
C GLN A 23 -5.73 9.98 9.98
N ARG A 24 -6.03 10.68 8.88
CA ARG A 24 -5.89 12.14 8.81
C ARG A 24 -6.80 12.84 9.80
N THR A 25 -8.08 12.45 9.85
CA THR A 25 -9.04 12.99 10.83
C THR A 25 -8.53 12.80 12.26
N ARG A 26 -8.10 11.60 12.63
CA ARG A 26 -7.54 11.30 13.95
C ARG A 26 -6.30 12.15 14.28
N ALA A 27 -5.44 12.40 13.30
CA ALA A 27 -4.26 13.23 13.50
C ALA A 27 -4.64 14.70 13.71
N LEU A 28 -5.54 15.23 12.91
CA LEU A 28 -6.02 16.61 13.04
C LEU A 28 -6.69 16.83 14.41
N GLU A 29 -7.56 15.94 14.83
CA GLU A 29 -8.21 15.97 16.16
C GLU A 29 -7.18 15.89 17.29
N LYS A 30 -6.21 14.97 17.20
CA LYS A 30 -5.15 14.78 18.21
C LYS A 30 -4.34 16.06 18.45
N PHE A 31 -4.07 16.81 17.40
CA PHE A 31 -3.25 18.02 17.45
C PHE A 31 -4.06 19.30 17.49
N GLY A 32 -5.39 19.21 17.61
CA GLY A 32 -6.27 20.38 17.67
C GLY A 32 -6.20 21.24 16.41
N VAL A 33 -6.04 20.61 15.24
CA VAL A 33 -6.03 21.31 13.95
C VAL A 33 -7.46 21.39 13.42
N GLU A 34 -8.10 22.52 13.64
CA GLU A 34 -9.39 22.86 13.05
C GLU A 34 -9.13 23.45 11.65
N ASP A 35 -9.30 22.65 10.62
CA ASP A 35 -8.93 23.02 9.26
C ASP A 35 -9.83 22.35 8.22
N GLU A 36 -10.87 23.10 7.83
CA GLU A 36 -11.85 22.64 6.82
C GLU A 36 -11.22 22.43 5.44
N ASP A 37 -10.12 23.12 5.14
CA ASP A 37 -9.44 23.04 3.84
C ASP A 37 -8.32 21.98 3.78
N PHE A 38 -8.06 21.24 4.87
CA PHE A 38 -7.00 20.23 4.90
C PHE A 38 -7.14 19.19 3.77
N GLU A 39 -8.34 18.60 3.65
CA GLU A 39 -8.60 17.60 2.60
C GLU A 39 -8.46 18.18 1.20
N HIS A 40 -8.84 19.43 0.99
CA HIS A 40 -8.63 20.10 -0.29
C HIS A 40 -7.13 20.22 -0.62
N ARG A 41 -6.29 20.69 0.32
CA ARG A 41 -4.84 20.74 0.11
C ARG A 41 -4.22 19.37 -0.05
N HIS A 42 -4.66 18.36 0.74
CA HIS A 42 -4.24 16.98 0.57
C HIS A 42 -4.50 16.48 -0.86
N GLN A 43 -5.70 16.68 -1.39
CA GLN A 43 -6.06 16.24 -2.74
C GLN A 43 -5.22 16.91 -3.84
N GLN A 44 -4.72 18.12 -3.61
CA GLN A 44 -3.86 18.81 -4.57
C GLN A 44 -2.46 18.17 -4.68
N VAL A 45 -1.95 17.56 -3.61
CA VAL A 45 -0.56 17.09 -3.53
C VAL A 45 -0.39 15.58 -3.27
N VAL A 46 -1.48 14.85 -3.01
CA VAL A 46 -1.40 13.42 -2.69
C VAL A 46 -0.77 12.58 -3.81
N SER A 47 -0.96 12.99 -5.05
CA SER A 47 -0.37 12.27 -6.19
C SER A 47 1.16 12.36 -6.18
N GLU A 48 1.70 13.56 -6.00
CA GLU A 48 3.14 13.82 -5.92
C GLU A 48 3.73 13.15 -4.68
N PHE A 49 3.03 13.20 -3.55
CA PHE A 49 3.44 12.57 -2.30
C PHE A 49 3.53 11.05 -2.43
N GLU A 50 2.48 10.39 -2.96
CA GLU A 50 2.47 8.93 -3.13
C GLU A 50 3.37 8.44 -4.28
N THR A 51 3.71 9.28 -5.25
CA THR A 51 4.65 8.90 -6.33
C THR A 51 6.09 9.24 -6.04
N GLY A 52 6.38 9.80 -4.83
CA GLY A 52 7.73 10.14 -4.40
C GLY A 52 8.31 11.40 -5.03
N ALA A 53 7.48 12.18 -5.73
CA ALA A 53 7.87 13.49 -6.29
C ALA A 53 7.85 14.61 -5.23
N MET A 54 7.25 14.34 -4.07
CA MET A 54 7.15 15.24 -2.93
C MET A 54 7.59 14.50 -1.66
N SER A 55 8.43 15.13 -0.85
CA SER A 55 8.86 14.61 0.46
C SER A 55 7.75 14.74 1.50
N LEU A 56 7.89 14.05 2.65
CA LEU A 56 6.98 14.23 3.79
C LEU A 56 7.04 15.66 4.34
N GLU A 57 8.22 16.26 4.39
CA GLU A 57 8.40 17.64 4.84
C GLU A 57 7.60 18.61 3.96
N GLU A 58 7.78 18.55 2.63
CA GLU A 58 7.04 19.40 1.69
C GLU A 58 5.52 19.15 1.75
N TYR A 59 5.10 17.88 1.87
CA TYR A 59 3.69 17.54 2.04
C TYR A 59 3.10 18.17 3.30
N LEU A 60 3.80 18.09 4.43
CA LEU A 60 3.35 18.66 5.69
C LEU A 60 3.40 20.20 5.68
N ASP A 61 4.35 20.82 4.96
CA ASP A 61 4.37 22.28 4.77
C ASP A 61 3.11 22.77 4.07
N VAL A 62 2.64 22.04 3.06
CA VAL A 62 1.41 22.40 2.33
C VAL A 62 0.16 22.10 3.16
N THR A 63 0.12 20.97 3.87
CA THR A 63 -1.13 20.48 4.48
C THR A 63 -1.33 20.87 5.94
N VAL A 64 -0.26 20.95 6.73
CA VAL A 64 -0.33 21.17 8.19
C VAL A 64 0.38 22.45 8.59
N PHE A 65 1.64 22.62 8.18
CA PHE A 65 2.54 23.67 8.66
C PHE A 65 2.61 24.90 7.74
N TYR A 66 1.62 25.08 6.86
CA TYR A 66 1.44 26.32 6.09
C TYR A 66 1.19 27.56 7.00
N THR A 67 0.90 27.33 8.27
CA THR A 67 0.79 28.35 9.34
C THR A 67 1.47 27.83 10.60
N PRO A 68 1.97 28.71 11.51
CA PRO A 68 2.59 28.27 12.76
C PRO A 68 1.66 27.39 13.60
N ARG A 69 2.21 26.32 14.19
CA ARG A 69 1.49 25.39 15.07
C ARG A 69 2.11 25.39 16.48
N MET A 70 1.32 24.98 17.47
CA MET A 70 1.76 24.85 18.87
C MET A 70 2.42 23.49 19.19
N PHE A 71 2.55 22.64 18.21
CA PHE A 71 3.19 21.31 18.29
C PHE A 71 4.31 21.22 17.25
N SER A 72 5.27 20.30 17.50
CA SER A 72 6.40 20.11 16.59
C SER A 72 6.02 19.25 15.38
N ARG A 73 6.77 19.44 14.30
CA ARG A 73 6.67 18.56 13.12
C ARG A 73 6.97 17.11 13.48
N GLU A 74 8.02 16.89 14.28
CA GLU A 74 8.43 15.56 14.72
C GLU A 74 7.31 14.83 15.48
N ASP A 75 6.61 15.51 16.40
CA ASP A 75 5.47 14.90 17.10
C ASP A 75 4.35 14.51 16.15
N PHE A 76 4.06 15.34 15.15
CA PHE A 76 3.03 15.04 14.15
C PHE A 76 3.43 13.86 13.27
N GLU A 77 4.67 13.83 12.78
CA GLU A 77 5.21 12.72 11.96
C GLU A 77 5.22 11.40 12.73
N LEU A 78 5.69 11.40 13.98
CA LEU A 78 5.68 10.21 14.82
C LEU A 78 4.26 9.68 15.05
N TYR A 79 3.31 10.58 15.26
CA TYR A 79 1.91 10.17 15.40
C TYR A 79 1.35 9.60 14.09
N MET A 80 1.60 10.26 12.95
CA MET A 80 1.21 9.78 11.63
C MET A 80 1.73 8.36 11.36
N LEU A 81 3.00 8.09 11.66
CA LEU A 81 3.60 6.76 11.53
C LEU A 81 2.94 5.74 12.47
N SER A 82 2.65 6.15 13.73
CA SER A 82 2.07 5.27 14.75
C SER A 82 0.66 4.78 14.43
N LEU A 83 -0.04 5.42 13.50
CA LEU A 83 -1.36 4.98 13.01
C LEU A 83 -1.29 3.76 12.07
N SER A 84 -0.08 3.35 11.70
CA SER A 84 0.14 2.16 10.87
C SER A 84 0.12 0.90 11.73
N GLU A 85 -0.90 0.08 11.58
CA GLU A 85 -1.08 -1.17 12.32
C GLU A 85 -1.03 -2.37 11.36
N PRO A 86 -0.23 -3.43 11.67
CA PRO A 86 -0.20 -4.64 10.85
C PRO A 86 -1.48 -5.44 10.99
N ASN A 87 -1.87 -6.18 9.94
CA ASN A 87 -2.87 -7.23 10.01
C ASN A 87 -2.17 -8.59 10.21
N PRO A 88 -2.06 -9.10 11.44
CA PRO A 88 -1.29 -10.30 11.73
C PRO A 88 -1.84 -11.55 11.04
N TYR A 89 -3.15 -11.59 10.78
CA TYR A 89 -3.81 -12.73 10.15
C TYR A 89 -3.47 -12.80 8.65
N SER A 90 -3.56 -11.70 7.94
CA SER A 90 -3.18 -11.64 6.51
C SER A 90 -1.67 -11.87 6.33
N ILE A 91 -0.84 -11.32 7.22
CA ILE A 91 0.60 -11.55 7.23
C ILE A 91 0.91 -13.04 7.44
N ALA A 92 0.17 -13.73 8.33
CA ALA A 92 0.33 -15.18 8.51
C ALA A 92 -0.01 -15.97 7.24
N VAL A 93 -1.06 -15.59 6.51
CA VAL A 93 -1.41 -16.21 5.20
C VAL A 93 -0.28 -15.98 4.20
N ALA A 94 0.26 -14.77 4.10
CA ALA A 94 1.38 -14.47 3.20
C ALA A 94 2.66 -15.26 3.58
N LYS A 95 2.97 -15.37 4.88
CA LYS A 95 4.08 -16.20 5.38
C LYS A 95 3.90 -17.69 5.01
N HIS A 96 2.69 -18.21 5.19
CA HIS A 96 2.39 -19.60 4.80
C HIS A 96 2.58 -19.80 3.30
N LEU A 97 2.05 -18.90 2.48
CA LEU A 97 2.23 -18.96 1.02
C LEU A 97 3.71 -18.88 0.63
N ALA A 98 4.49 -17.99 1.24
CA ALA A 98 5.94 -17.90 1.02
C ALA A 98 6.66 -19.22 1.31
N ALA A 99 6.28 -19.89 2.42
CA ALA A 99 6.88 -21.16 2.84
C ALA A 99 6.62 -22.32 1.85
N THR A 100 5.57 -22.22 1.01
CA THR A 100 5.32 -23.25 -0.01
C THR A 100 6.37 -23.26 -1.12
N GLY A 101 7.03 -22.13 -1.37
CA GLY A 101 8.00 -21.97 -2.47
C GLY A 101 7.42 -22.11 -3.89
N ARG A 102 6.08 -22.16 -4.03
CA ARG A 102 5.41 -22.42 -5.32
C ARG A 102 5.36 -21.20 -6.23
N VAL A 103 5.35 -20.01 -5.65
CA VAL A 103 5.21 -18.72 -6.37
C VAL A 103 6.20 -17.71 -5.84
N ARG A 104 6.51 -16.69 -6.64
CA ARG A 104 7.27 -15.52 -6.21
C ARG A 104 6.31 -14.49 -5.62
N LEU A 105 6.58 -14.07 -4.38
CA LEU A 105 5.78 -13.06 -3.71
C LEU A 105 6.42 -11.69 -3.84
N MET A 106 5.60 -10.70 -4.14
CA MET A 106 5.98 -9.28 -4.21
C MET A 106 4.85 -8.42 -3.68
N THR A 107 5.12 -7.17 -3.33
CA THR A 107 4.07 -6.20 -3.06
C THR A 107 3.83 -5.27 -4.25
N MET A 108 2.60 -4.78 -4.40
CA MET A 108 2.19 -3.72 -5.32
C MET A 108 1.30 -2.74 -4.57
N ASN A 109 1.87 -1.65 -4.03
CA ASN A 109 1.15 -0.72 -3.16
C ASN A 109 1.34 0.75 -3.54
N ASN A 110 0.33 1.57 -3.22
CA ASN A 110 0.45 3.03 -3.21
C ASN A 110 0.84 3.48 -1.82
N GLU A 111 1.94 4.21 -1.70
CA GLU A 111 2.37 4.78 -0.44
C GLU A 111 3.49 5.80 -0.64
N SER A 112 3.54 6.83 0.20
CA SER A 112 4.67 7.76 0.27
C SER A 112 5.95 7.06 0.75
N ALA A 113 7.11 7.61 0.41
CA ALA A 113 8.38 6.93 0.67
C ALA A 113 8.63 6.66 2.16
N VAL A 114 8.33 7.64 3.03
CA VAL A 114 8.56 7.51 4.48
C VAL A 114 7.64 6.48 5.11
N LEU A 115 6.33 6.57 4.86
CA LEU A 115 5.35 5.59 5.36
C LEU A 115 5.62 4.19 4.80
N ASN A 116 6.00 4.08 3.54
CA ASN A 116 6.31 2.81 2.91
C ASN A 116 7.49 2.10 3.60
N VAL A 117 8.60 2.82 3.82
CA VAL A 117 9.77 2.27 4.53
C VAL A 117 9.39 1.87 5.96
N TYR A 118 8.71 2.76 6.69
CA TYR A 118 8.26 2.48 8.05
C TYR A 118 7.39 1.21 8.13
N ARG A 119 6.39 1.08 7.25
CA ARG A 119 5.46 -0.07 7.24
C ARG A 119 6.14 -1.38 6.85
N ILE A 120 7.04 -1.35 5.87
CA ILE A 120 7.84 -2.52 5.47
C ILE A 120 8.63 -3.06 6.67
N GLU A 121 9.29 -2.17 7.43
CA GLU A 121 10.07 -2.54 8.61
C GLU A 121 9.16 -2.97 9.78
N HIS A 122 8.20 -2.11 10.13
CA HIS A 122 7.35 -2.30 11.29
C HIS A 122 6.47 -3.55 11.20
N PHE A 123 6.02 -3.92 9.99
CA PHE A 123 5.21 -5.12 9.76
C PHE A 123 6.07 -6.37 9.50
N GLY A 124 7.40 -6.24 9.46
CA GLY A 124 8.32 -7.36 9.20
C GLY A 124 8.20 -7.94 7.80
N LEU A 125 7.79 -7.13 6.80
CA LEU A 125 7.46 -7.63 5.47
C LEU A 125 8.66 -8.12 4.67
N LYS A 126 9.89 -7.69 5.01
CA LYS A 126 11.13 -8.15 4.36
C LYS A 126 11.39 -9.65 4.54
N GLU A 127 10.81 -10.26 5.59
CA GLU A 127 10.90 -11.70 5.82
C GLU A 127 10.05 -12.52 4.82
N ILE A 128 9.09 -11.87 4.15
CA ILE A 128 8.08 -12.53 3.31
C ILE A 128 8.28 -12.16 1.85
N PHE A 129 8.52 -10.88 1.59
CA PHE A 129 8.56 -10.31 0.25
C PHE A 129 9.98 -9.89 -0.12
N PRO A 130 10.60 -10.51 -1.14
CA PRO A 130 11.92 -10.11 -1.62
C PRO A 130 11.90 -8.82 -2.46
N THR A 131 10.71 -8.36 -2.90
CA THR A 131 10.57 -7.22 -3.79
C THR A 131 9.32 -6.40 -3.45
N PHE A 132 9.49 -5.08 -3.41
CA PHE A 132 8.45 -4.10 -3.12
C PHE A 132 8.29 -3.16 -4.33
N LEU A 133 7.15 -3.26 -5.00
CA LEU A 133 6.80 -2.43 -6.17
C LEU A 133 5.87 -1.31 -5.69
N SER A 134 6.46 -0.30 -5.06
CA SER A 134 5.73 0.78 -4.40
C SER A 134 5.67 2.02 -5.29
N SER A 135 4.55 2.73 -5.28
CA SER A 135 4.31 3.91 -6.12
C SER A 135 5.37 4.98 -5.97
N CYS A 136 5.85 5.23 -4.74
CA CYS A 136 6.89 6.22 -4.46
C CYS A 136 8.24 5.91 -5.13
N TRP A 137 8.54 4.65 -5.44
CA TRP A 137 9.76 4.25 -6.16
C TRP A 137 9.54 4.08 -7.65
N LEU A 138 8.29 3.80 -8.06
CA LEU A 138 7.93 3.62 -9.46
C LEU A 138 7.59 4.94 -10.17
N GLY A 139 7.30 6.02 -9.42
CA GLY A 139 6.88 7.30 -9.98
C GLY A 139 5.49 7.27 -10.65
N VAL A 140 4.70 6.24 -10.38
CA VAL A 140 3.32 6.05 -10.85
C VAL A 140 2.54 5.28 -9.80
N ARG A 141 1.20 5.43 -9.79
CA ARG A 141 0.35 4.83 -8.75
C ARG A 141 -0.85 4.08 -9.35
N LYS A 142 -1.39 3.13 -8.58
CA LYS A 142 -2.70 2.53 -8.86
C LYS A 142 -3.78 3.63 -8.83
N PRO A 143 -4.80 3.58 -9.67
CA PRO A 143 -5.14 2.54 -10.63
C PRO A 143 -4.55 2.76 -12.03
N GLN A 144 -3.52 3.58 -12.20
CA GLN A 144 -2.93 3.84 -13.52
C GLN A 144 -2.38 2.54 -14.13
N ARG A 145 -2.73 2.25 -15.37
CA ARG A 145 -2.26 1.09 -16.12
C ARG A 145 -0.73 0.97 -16.11
N ALA A 146 -0.02 2.09 -16.24
CA ALA A 146 1.44 2.15 -16.22
C ALA A 146 2.07 1.62 -14.93
N PHE A 147 1.38 1.69 -13.79
CA PHE A 147 1.84 1.11 -12.52
C PHE A 147 1.99 -0.42 -12.64
N PHE A 148 0.96 -1.08 -13.14
CA PHE A 148 0.96 -2.54 -13.32
C PHE A 148 1.95 -2.97 -14.40
N GLU A 149 2.02 -2.27 -15.53
CA GLU A 149 2.97 -2.56 -16.61
C GLU A 149 4.42 -2.44 -16.13
N ARG A 150 4.76 -1.39 -15.37
CA ARG A 150 6.11 -1.24 -14.77
C ARG A 150 6.40 -2.35 -13.76
N GLY A 151 5.44 -2.63 -12.87
CA GLY A 151 5.58 -3.69 -11.87
C GLY A 151 5.80 -5.06 -12.49
N LEU A 152 4.99 -5.44 -13.46
CA LEU A 152 5.13 -6.70 -14.21
C LEU A 152 6.46 -6.75 -14.97
N GLY A 153 6.87 -5.63 -15.59
CA GLY A 153 8.14 -5.53 -16.30
C GLY A 153 9.36 -5.72 -15.39
N ILE A 154 9.36 -5.11 -14.20
CA ILE A 154 10.43 -5.29 -13.19
C ILE A 154 10.44 -6.71 -12.66
N ALA A 155 9.27 -7.28 -12.37
CA ALA A 155 9.12 -8.64 -11.89
C ALA A 155 9.45 -9.70 -12.97
N GLN A 156 9.53 -9.31 -14.25
CA GLN A 156 9.60 -10.22 -15.41
C GLN A 156 8.45 -11.24 -15.38
N ALA A 157 7.25 -10.77 -15.01
CA ALA A 157 6.07 -11.58 -14.79
C ALA A 157 5.11 -11.49 -16.00
N ASP A 158 4.60 -12.64 -16.43
CA ASP A 158 3.50 -12.70 -17.40
C ASP A 158 2.16 -12.41 -16.70
N PRO A 159 1.33 -11.46 -17.19
CA PRO A 159 0.03 -11.16 -16.59
C PRO A 159 -0.86 -12.38 -16.38
N GLY A 160 -0.96 -13.29 -17.39
CA GLY A 160 -1.79 -14.48 -17.33
C GLY A 160 -1.31 -15.55 -16.33
N SER A 161 -0.08 -15.42 -15.81
CA SER A 161 0.49 -16.25 -14.74
C SER A 161 0.67 -15.48 -13.43
N SER A 162 0.03 -14.32 -13.29
CA SER A 162 0.14 -13.42 -12.15
C SER A 162 -1.19 -13.25 -11.45
N LEU A 163 -1.16 -13.19 -10.12
CA LEU A 163 -2.31 -12.92 -9.26
C LEU A 163 -2.06 -11.61 -8.47
N PHE A 164 -3.03 -10.70 -8.48
CA PHE A 164 -3.00 -9.47 -7.70
C PHE A 164 -4.10 -9.47 -6.64
N ILE A 165 -3.75 -9.12 -5.41
CA ILE A 165 -4.62 -9.09 -4.22
C ILE A 165 -4.69 -7.66 -3.72
N ASP A 166 -5.90 -7.08 -3.67
CA ASP A 166 -6.14 -5.68 -3.27
C ASP A 166 -7.57 -5.58 -2.67
N ASP A 167 -7.80 -4.65 -1.77
CA ASP A 167 -9.11 -4.42 -1.12
C ASP A 167 -10.05 -3.54 -1.95
N ARG A 168 -9.56 -2.94 -3.06
CA ARG A 168 -10.30 -1.95 -3.86
C ARG A 168 -10.52 -2.41 -5.28
N ASP A 169 -11.79 -2.51 -5.70
CA ASP A 169 -12.16 -2.89 -7.06
C ASP A 169 -11.54 -1.98 -8.13
N GLN A 170 -11.42 -0.69 -7.83
CA GLN A 170 -10.78 0.28 -8.74
C GLN A 170 -9.32 -0.05 -9.08
N ASN A 171 -8.61 -0.76 -8.20
CA ASN A 171 -7.24 -1.23 -8.43
C ASN A 171 -7.22 -2.59 -9.13
N LEU A 172 -8.19 -3.45 -8.85
CA LEU A 172 -8.30 -4.78 -9.48
C LEU A 172 -8.68 -4.69 -10.95
N ALA A 173 -9.56 -3.76 -11.33
CA ALA A 173 -10.05 -3.63 -12.70
C ALA A 173 -8.93 -3.42 -13.75
N PRO A 174 -7.98 -2.47 -13.58
CA PRO A 174 -6.89 -2.30 -14.55
C PRO A 174 -5.89 -3.47 -14.56
N ALA A 175 -5.67 -4.16 -13.43
CA ALA A 175 -4.86 -5.38 -13.37
C ALA A 175 -5.52 -6.51 -14.18
N ALA A 176 -6.82 -6.74 -13.99
CA ALA A 176 -7.59 -7.71 -14.75
C ALA A 176 -7.62 -7.39 -16.25
N ALA A 177 -7.72 -6.09 -16.61
CA ALA A 177 -7.68 -5.65 -18.02
C ALA A 177 -6.32 -5.91 -18.71
N LEU A 178 -5.25 -6.11 -17.93
CA LEU A 178 -3.94 -6.55 -18.42
C LEU A 178 -3.84 -8.08 -18.53
N GLY A 179 -4.84 -8.82 -18.05
CA GLY A 179 -4.86 -10.28 -18.03
C GLY A 179 -4.38 -10.92 -16.74
N MET A 180 -4.14 -10.14 -15.68
CA MET A 180 -3.83 -10.70 -14.36
C MET A 180 -5.08 -11.35 -13.75
N HIS A 181 -4.87 -12.41 -12.98
CA HIS A 181 -5.87 -12.90 -12.04
C HIS A 181 -5.97 -11.91 -10.87
N THR A 182 -7.16 -11.81 -10.28
CA THR A 182 -7.39 -10.89 -9.17
C THR A 182 -8.16 -11.55 -8.03
N ILE A 183 -7.80 -11.18 -6.80
CA ILE A 183 -8.59 -11.47 -5.60
C ILE A 183 -8.92 -10.15 -4.92
N ARG A 184 -10.20 -9.88 -4.73
CA ARG A 184 -10.62 -8.82 -3.82
C ARG A 184 -10.45 -9.31 -2.39
N PHE A 185 -9.61 -8.62 -1.63
CA PHE A 185 -9.43 -8.90 -0.23
C PHE A 185 -10.61 -8.39 0.59
N THR A 186 -11.10 -9.20 1.50
CA THR A 186 -12.11 -8.85 2.51
C THR A 186 -11.60 -9.16 3.91
N ASP A 187 -10.99 -10.33 4.08
CA ASP A 187 -10.43 -10.84 5.31
C ASP A 187 -9.42 -11.97 5.03
N ALA A 188 -8.67 -12.35 6.06
CA ALA A 188 -7.60 -13.34 5.92
C ALA A 188 -8.11 -14.78 5.67
N GLU A 189 -9.29 -15.14 6.20
CA GLU A 189 -9.88 -16.46 6.00
C GLU A 189 -10.33 -16.63 4.55
N SER A 190 -11.08 -15.65 4.03
CA SER A 190 -11.48 -15.62 2.61
C SER A 190 -10.27 -15.61 1.69
N LEU A 191 -9.21 -14.87 2.02
CA LEU A 191 -7.96 -14.87 1.25
C LEU A 191 -7.35 -16.27 1.19
N ALA A 192 -7.23 -16.98 2.34
CA ALA A 192 -6.67 -18.33 2.38
C ALA A 192 -7.50 -19.32 1.55
N GLN A 193 -8.83 -19.25 1.61
CA GLN A 193 -9.73 -20.07 0.80
C GLN A 193 -9.54 -19.80 -0.70
N ARG A 194 -9.48 -18.53 -1.10
CA ARG A 194 -9.26 -18.16 -2.51
C ARG A 194 -7.90 -18.62 -3.03
N LEU A 195 -6.84 -18.52 -2.20
CA LEU A 195 -5.52 -19.03 -2.59
C LEU A 195 -5.51 -20.57 -2.72
N ALA A 196 -6.26 -21.28 -1.87
CA ALA A 196 -6.42 -22.73 -2.00
C ALA A 196 -7.17 -23.14 -3.29
N GLU A 197 -8.17 -22.38 -3.74
CA GLU A 197 -8.85 -22.60 -5.03
C GLU A 197 -7.89 -22.47 -6.22
N TYR A 198 -6.86 -21.63 -6.11
CA TYR A 198 -5.77 -21.54 -7.10
C TYR A 198 -4.71 -22.65 -6.92
N GLY A 199 -4.84 -23.53 -5.92
CA GLY A 199 -3.87 -24.59 -5.63
C GLY A 199 -2.56 -24.07 -5.03
N LEU A 200 -2.57 -22.88 -4.43
CA LEU A 200 -1.39 -22.22 -3.87
C LEU A 200 -1.18 -22.55 -2.38
N LEU A 201 -2.24 -22.85 -1.66
CA LEU A 201 -2.26 -23.32 -0.26
C LEU A 201 -2.83 -24.72 -0.17
#